data_f1d362d1e984bbedabaa39e838ebbbc6
#
_entry.id   f1d362d1e984bbedabaa39e838ebbbc6
#
_cell.length_a   1.000
_cell.length_b   1.000
_cell.length_c   1.000
_cell.angle_alpha   90.00
_cell.angle_beta   90.00
_cell.angle_gamma   90.00
#
_symmetry.space_group_name_H-M   'P 1'
#
loop_
_entity.id
_entity.type
_entity.pdbx_description
1 polymer ?
#
loop_
_entity_poly.entity_id
_entity_poly.type
_entity_poly.pdbx_seq_one_letter_code
_entity_poly.pdbx_strand_id
1 'polypeptide(L)'
;MKNLYICLTDFQILNALNLQLSKFKNKKADLFFITNKEGNEQLAERLATTGIFEKIYLFNNSRIQGLHQYVRSTVEGKTNKGFAAALVTSVNEAVYKLRSKFSGEAYRINAKIVLGGKMDFAAYDEVFCLDKRSLVVDCVTQILKETSGKCKINLLDEGTSTYWRSILKTNFPISDIYLYAPELANYYAEGWQERIYKIPKIDYSDEKFRAVINKVFDFKDDGNYPYDDKGSLFLKDKIIFFDQNWDPMPEYFKHLNKFMMLLLHNPYKKHKKESAFYERKMQMFRITADNSGGNDVIVKLHPRSPLSFVADYQKSKCTMAPNLKIPWEVFMDNCRFNNNIWVTVSSTALCTYKMIFADSREDIPMIFLYKIVYDGNKSYQEDDQFFKGFQQKYPQSVFIPETTEEFAQIYKKLITKMNDKRKDNK
;
A
#
# COMPACT_ATOMS: atom_id res chain seq x y z
N MET A 1 -27.27 -11.38 10.93
CA MET A 1 -25.98 -11.61 10.23
C MET A 1 -25.08 -10.43 10.47
N LYS A 2 -23.85 -10.71 10.91
CA LYS A 2 -22.87 -9.69 11.27
C LYS A 2 -21.52 -9.92 10.60
N ASN A 3 -20.94 -8.87 10.02
CA ASN A 3 -19.64 -8.90 9.39
C ASN A 3 -18.55 -8.42 10.36
N LEU A 4 -17.32 -8.93 10.21
CA LEU A 4 -16.12 -8.37 10.82
C LEU A 4 -15.11 -8.02 9.73
N TYR A 5 -14.65 -6.79 9.73
CA TYR A 5 -13.52 -6.37 8.90
C TYR A 5 -12.26 -6.29 9.75
N ILE A 6 -11.20 -7.01 9.36
CA ILE A 6 -9.88 -6.95 10.03
C ILE A 6 -8.94 -6.17 9.11
N CYS A 7 -8.62 -4.95 9.47
CA CYS A 7 -7.85 -4.01 8.67
C CYS A 7 -6.52 -3.63 9.33
N LEU A 8 -5.47 -3.52 8.52
CA LEU A 8 -4.12 -3.15 8.94
C LEU A 8 -3.58 -1.91 8.22
N THR A 9 -4.22 -1.54 7.11
CA THR A 9 -3.82 -0.39 6.29
C THR A 9 -5.01 0.53 6.04
N ASP A 10 -4.72 1.79 5.77
CA ASP A 10 -5.73 2.79 5.43
C ASP A 10 -6.51 2.38 4.16
N PHE A 11 -5.84 1.70 3.21
CA PHE A 11 -6.47 1.19 2.00
C PHE A 11 -7.48 0.07 2.29
N GLN A 12 -7.17 -0.83 3.24
CA GLN A 12 -8.13 -1.86 3.68
C GLN A 12 -9.34 -1.23 4.37
N ILE A 13 -9.16 -0.15 5.12
CA ILE A 13 -10.28 0.60 5.71
C ILE A 13 -11.17 1.21 4.63
N LEU A 14 -10.58 1.81 3.59
CA LEU A 14 -11.33 2.34 2.45
C LEU A 14 -12.16 1.24 1.77
N ASN A 15 -11.58 0.06 1.56
CA ASN A 15 -12.26 -1.08 0.95
C ASN A 15 -13.37 -1.64 1.84
N ALA A 16 -13.15 -1.68 3.16
CA ALA A 16 -14.17 -2.07 4.13
C ALA A 16 -15.36 -1.09 4.12
N LEU A 17 -15.10 0.21 4.08
CA LEU A 17 -16.13 1.26 3.94
C LEU A 17 -16.90 1.10 2.64
N ASN A 18 -16.20 0.94 1.51
CA ASN A 18 -16.85 0.75 0.22
C ASN A 18 -17.75 -0.49 0.19
N LEU A 19 -17.27 -1.64 0.64
CA LEU A 19 -18.07 -2.85 0.70
C LEU A 19 -19.27 -2.72 1.65
N GLN A 20 -19.06 -2.15 2.84
CA GLN A 20 -20.12 -2.00 3.82
C GLN A 20 -21.21 -1.03 3.35
N LEU A 21 -20.84 0.08 2.72
CA LEU A 21 -21.79 1.08 2.25
C LEU A 21 -22.50 0.69 0.93
N SER A 22 -21.87 -0.17 0.12
CA SER A 22 -22.43 -0.61 -1.16
C SER A 22 -23.14 -1.97 -1.04
N LYS A 23 -22.37 -3.04 -0.94
CA LYS A 23 -22.87 -4.42 -1.02
C LYS A 23 -23.54 -4.89 0.28
N PHE A 24 -23.05 -4.46 1.44
CA PHE A 24 -23.48 -4.95 2.76
C PHE A 24 -24.18 -3.89 3.61
N LYS A 25 -24.74 -2.85 3.02
CA LYS A 25 -25.39 -1.72 3.70
C LYS A 25 -26.45 -2.11 4.73
N ASN A 26 -27.09 -3.28 4.57
CA ASN A 26 -28.14 -3.77 5.45
C ASN A 26 -27.63 -4.79 6.49
N LYS A 27 -26.33 -5.10 6.49
CA LYS A 27 -25.72 -5.98 7.49
C LYS A 27 -25.03 -5.16 8.57
N LYS A 28 -25.13 -5.64 9.81
CA LYS A 28 -24.32 -5.10 10.91
C LYS A 28 -22.86 -5.43 10.68
N ALA A 29 -21.97 -4.55 11.09
CA ALA A 29 -20.55 -4.79 10.96
C ALA A 29 -19.76 -4.23 12.14
N ASP A 30 -18.68 -4.93 12.48
CA ASP A 30 -17.62 -4.43 13.35
C ASP A 30 -16.31 -4.27 12.56
N LEU A 31 -15.43 -3.43 13.06
CA LEU A 31 -14.10 -3.24 12.53
C LEU A 31 -13.05 -3.61 13.59
N PHE A 32 -12.10 -4.48 13.25
CA PHE A 32 -10.90 -4.69 14.03
C PHE A 32 -9.72 -4.04 13.31
N PHE A 33 -9.26 -2.92 13.84
CA PHE A 33 -8.17 -2.16 13.26
C PHE A 33 -6.87 -2.40 14.02
N ILE A 34 -5.91 -3.00 13.33
CA ILE A 34 -4.57 -3.30 13.85
C ILE A 34 -3.60 -2.29 13.25
N THR A 35 -3.00 -1.45 14.07
CA THR A 35 -2.12 -0.37 13.60
C THR A 35 -0.75 -0.35 14.28
N ASN A 36 0.23 0.23 13.60
CA ASN A 36 1.57 0.56 14.10
C ASN A 36 1.95 2.01 13.81
N LYS A 37 1.00 2.83 13.31
CA LYS A 37 1.24 4.25 13.06
C LYS A 37 0.71 5.08 14.22
N GLU A 38 1.45 6.10 14.60
CA GLU A 38 0.94 7.19 15.43
C GLU A 38 -0.19 7.91 14.69
N GLY A 39 -1.19 8.37 15.42
CA GLY A 39 -2.33 9.11 14.86
C GLY A 39 -3.48 8.24 14.37
N ASN A 40 -3.37 6.92 14.40
CA ASN A 40 -4.46 6.03 13.98
C ASN A 40 -5.57 5.90 15.04
N GLU A 41 -5.32 6.35 16.27
CA GLU A 41 -6.38 6.54 17.28
C GLU A 41 -7.42 7.57 16.81
N GLN A 42 -6.97 8.71 16.27
CA GLN A 42 -7.88 9.74 15.72
C GLN A 42 -8.65 9.21 14.50
N LEU A 43 -8.05 8.36 13.67
CA LEU A 43 -8.75 7.73 12.56
C LEU A 43 -9.84 6.77 13.06
N ALA A 44 -9.57 5.99 14.10
CA ALA A 44 -10.56 5.11 14.71
C ALA A 44 -11.70 5.91 15.38
N GLU A 45 -11.41 7.05 16.03
CA GLU A 45 -12.40 7.96 16.58
C GLU A 45 -13.30 8.53 15.48
N ARG A 46 -12.72 9.03 14.38
CA ARG A 46 -13.50 9.53 13.24
C ARG A 46 -14.37 8.44 12.60
N LEU A 47 -13.85 7.21 12.47
CA LEU A 47 -14.64 6.06 12.02
C LEU A 47 -15.84 5.80 12.93
N ALA A 48 -15.65 5.83 14.25
CA ALA A 48 -16.73 5.65 15.21
C ALA A 48 -17.86 6.69 15.06
N THR A 49 -17.51 7.94 14.72
CA THR A 49 -18.51 9.00 14.48
C THR A 49 -19.33 8.82 13.20
N THR A 50 -18.98 7.87 12.33
CA THR A 50 -19.77 7.59 11.11
C THR A 50 -20.96 6.68 11.35
N GLY A 51 -20.95 5.88 12.42
CA GLY A 51 -21.97 4.87 12.71
C GLY A 51 -22.04 3.70 11.74
N ILE A 52 -21.07 3.58 10.81
CA ILE A 52 -21.03 2.49 9.80
C ILE A 52 -20.71 1.16 10.45
N PHE A 53 -19.83 1.16 11.45
CA PHE A 53 -19.48 -0.01 12.24
C PHE A 53 -20.12 0.10 13.63
N GLU A 54 -20.74 -0.98 14.13
CA GLU A 54 -21.34 -1.00 15.46
C GLU A 54 -20.27 -0.92 16.56
N LYS A 55 -19.13 -1.60 16.34
CA LYS A 55 -17.97 -1.57 17.24
C LYS A 55 -16.68 -1.43 16.45
N ILE A 56 -15.75 -0.68 17.01
CA ILE A 56 -14.39 -0.58 16.50
C ILE A 56 -13.43 -1.05 17.58
N TYR A 57 -12.69 -2.10 17.28
CA TYR A 57 -11.64 -2.63 18.12
C TYR A 57 -10.31 -2.12 17.58
N LEU A 58 -9.62 -1.28 18.33
CA LEU A 58 -8.32 -0.75 17.97
C LEU A 58 -7.22 -1.50 18.73
N PHE A 59 -6.27 -2.03 18.00
CA PHE A 59 -5.05 -2.58 18.55
C PHE A 59 -3.82 -1.84 18.00
N ASN A 60 -3.16 -1.08 18.88
CA ASN A 60 -1.93 -0.39 18.53
C ASN A 60 -0.73 -1.30 18.78
N ASN A 61 -0.20 -1.88 17.69
CA ASN A 61 0.95 -2.78 17.72
C ASN A 61 2.26 -2.04 18.03
N SER A 62 2.31 -0.70 17.96
CA SER A 62 3.48 0.09 18.32
C SER A 62 3.83 -0.05 19.80
N ARG A 63 2.83 -0.33 20.66
CA ARG A 63 3.06 -0.60 22.08
C ARG A 63 3.87 -1.88 22.32
N ILE A 64 3.78 -2.86 21.43
CA ILE A 64 4.58 -4.09 21.46
C ILE A 64 5.91 -3.89 20.73
N GLN A 65 5.88 -3.19 19.59
CA GLN A 65 7.10 -2.73 18.92
C GLN A 65 7.84 -1.69 19.77
N GLY A 66 7.15 -0.94 20.62
CA GLY A 66 7.77 -0.05 21.60
C GLY A 66 8.72 -0.76 22.55
N LEU A 67 8.48 -2.02 22.92
CA LEU A 67 9.47 -2.84 23.62
C LEU A 67 10.67 -3.11 22.72
N HIS A 68 10.47 -3.38 21.44
CA HIS A 68 11.56 -3.55 20.45
C HIS A 68 12.19 -2.20 20.06
N GLN A 69 11.41 -1.13 19.93
CA GLN A 69 11.95 0.21 19.71
C GLN A 69 12.59 0.78 20.97
N TYR A 70 12.07 0.50 22.15
CA TYR A 70 12.72 0.87 23.41
C TYR A 70 14.07 0.14 23.58
N VAL A 71 14.14 -1.13 23.26
CA VAL A 71 15.40 -1.87 23.17
C VAL A 71 16.28 -1.30 22.06
N ARG A 72 15.72 -0.97 20.92
CA ARG A 72 16.40 -0.38 19.76
C ARG A 72 16.86 1.06 20.04
N SER A 73 16.01 1.92 20.57
CA SER A 73 16.34 3.30 20.91
C SER A 73 17.25 3.40 22.15
N THR A 74 17.13 2.49 23.10
CA THR A 74 18.06 2.41 24.26
C THR A 74 19.46 1.95 23.82
N VAL A 75 19.51 1.11 22.79
CA VAL A 75 20.77 0.68 22.16
C VAL A 75 21.30 1.77 21.22
N GLU A 76 20.47 2.40 20.41
CA GLU A 76 20.84 3.51 19.51
C GLU A 76 21.22 4.78 20.28
N GLY A 77 20.55 5.09 21.38
CA GLY A 77 20.86 6.23 22.24
C GLY A 77 22.14 6.09 23.08
N LYS A 78 22.62 4.86 23.30
CA LYS A 78 23.88 4.60 24.03
C LYS A 78 25.10 4.42 23.13
N THR A 79 24.89 4.17 21.84
CA THR A 79 25.97 3.96 20.88
C THR A 79 25.86 4.96 19.75
N ASN A 80 26.54 6.08 19.92
CA ASN A 80 26.61 7.14 18.90
C ASN A 80 27.42 6.73 17.65
N LYS A 81 27.51 5.43 17.31
CA LYS A 81 28.28 4.97 16.14
C LYS A 81 27.78 3.61 15.65
N GLY A 82 27.21 3.62 14.48
CA GLY A 82 26.39 2.64 13.79
C GLY A 82 26.79 1.16 13.75
N PHE A 83 28.05 0.81 14.03
CA PHE A 83 28.51 -0.58 13.97
C PHE A 83 28.05 -1.43 15.16
N ALA A 84 28.21 -0.93 16.37
CA ALA A 84 27.77 -1.64 17.57
C ALA A 84 26.24 -1.81 17.58
N ALA A 85 25.48 -0.83 17.07
CA ALA A 85 24.04 -0.92 16.90
C ALA A 85 23.62 -2.01 15.90
N ALA A 86 24.32 -2.13 14.76
CA ALA A 86 24.05 -3.17 13.77
C ALA A 86 24.37 -4.59 14.33
N LEU A 87 25.47 -4.74 15.06
CA LEU A 87 25.84 -6.01 15.69
C LEU A 87 24.82 -6.40 16.77
N VAL A 88 24.44 -5.47 17.64
CA VAL A 88 23.42 -5.70 18.67
C VAL A 88 22.06 -6.00 18.07
N THR A 89 21.69 -5.33 16.97
CA THR A 89 20.43 -5.62 16.25
C THR A 89 20.47 -7.03 15.64
N SER A 90 21.58 -7.44 15.01
CA SER A 90 21.72 -8.77 14.42
C SER A 90 21.79 -9.88 15.49
N VAL A 91 22.45 -9.62 16.62
CA VAL A 91 22.49 -10.56 17.76
C VAL A 91 21.10 -10.64 18.40
N ASN A 92 20.40 -9.53 18.56
CA ASN A 92 19.03 -9.52 19.10
C ASN A 92 18.04 -10.18 18.15
N GLU A 93 18.17 -10.01 16.83
CA GLU A 93 17.36 -10.75 15.84
C GLU A 93 17.66 -12.26 15.87
N ALA A 94 18.92 -12.65 16.03
CA ALA A 94 19.31 -14.06 16.16
C ALA A 94 18.81 -14.66 17.47
N VAL A 95 18.96 -13.95 18.58
CA VAL A 95 18.43 -14.33 19.90
C VAL A 95 16.91 -14.35 19.90
N TYR A 96 16.25 -13.42 19.21
CA TYR A 96 14.80 -13.40 19.03
C TYR A 96 14.31 -14.59 18.18
N LYS A 97 14.99 -14.90 17.06
CA LYS A 97 14.70 -16.08 16.23
C LYS A 97 14.95 -17.38 17.00
N LEU A 98 16.00 -17.45 17.80
CA LEU A 98 16.24 -18.59 18.68
C LEU A 98 15.18 -18.70 19.79
N ARG A 99 14.88 -17.62 20.50
CA ARG A 99 13.82 -17.60 21.52
C ARG A 99 12.44 -17.92 20.93
N SER A 100 12.09 -17.38 19.75
CA SER A 100 10.83 -17.70 19.09
C SER A 100 10.75 -19.17 18.62
N LYS A 101 11.89 -19.80 18.36
CA LYS A 101 11.99 -21.22 18.00
C LYS A 101 11.88 -22.15 19.20
N PHE A 102 12.36 -21.72 20.37
CA PHE A 102 12.36 -22.52 21.61
C PHE A 102 11.18 -22.22 22.54
N SER A 103 10.56 -21.05 22.44
CA SER A 103 9.44 -20.64 23.29
C SER A 103 8.11 -20.56 22.54
N GLY A 104 7.89 -21.42 21.55
CA GLY A 104 6.76 -21.47 20.60
C GLY A 104 5.38 -20.92 21.01
N GLU A 105 5.15 -20.62 22.28
CA GLU A 105 3.93 -20.05 22.82
C GLU A 105 4.04 -18.64 23.42
N ALA A 106 5.23 -18.21 23.84
CA ALA A 106 5.38 -17.01 24.67
C ALA A 106 5.24 -15.67 23.91
N TYR A 107 5.21 -15.67 22.58
CA TYR A 107 5.10 -14.46 21.75
C TYR A 107 3.96 -14.50 20.73
N ARG A 108 3.08 -15.48 20.78
CA ARG A 108 1.82 -15.40 20.03
C ARG A 108 0.94 -14.40 20.77
N ILE A 109 0.75 -13.23 20.16
CA ILE A 109 -0.25 -12.28 20.61
C ILE A 109 -1.59 -12.99 20.46
N ASN A 110 -2.17 -13.42 21.58
CA ASN A 110 -3.44 -14.14 21.59
C ASN A 110 -4.57 -13.13 21.43
N ALA A 111 -5.43 -13.32 20.41
CA ALA A 111 -6.56 -12.46 20.15
C ALA A 111 -7.51 -12.36 21.37
N LYS A 112 -7.70 -13.43 22.14
CA LYS A 112 -8.46 -13.39 23.39
C LYS A 112 -7.87 -12.47 24.45
N ILE A 113 -6.54 -12.39 24.53
CA ILE A 113 -5.85 -11.49 25.49
C ILE A 113 -6.01 -10.05 25.02
N VAL A 114 -5.79 -9.79 23.73
CA VAL A 114 -5.85 -8.44 23.15
C VAL A 114 -7.27 -7.88 23.14
N LEU A 115 -8.22 -8.71 22.79
CA LEU A 115 -9.64 -8.35 22.63
C LEU A 115 -10.48 -8.76 23.85
N GLY A 116 -9.84 -9.31 24.86
CA GLY A 116 -10.42 -9.99 26.04
C GLY A 116 -11.70 -9.41 26.55
N GLY A 117 -12.79 -10.18 26.49
CA GLY A 117 -14.12 -9.82 26.93
C GLY A 117 -14.82 -8.69 26.14
N LYS A 118 -14.12 -8.04 25.20
CA LYS A 118 -14.66 -6.94 24.39
C LYS A 118 -15.29 -7.42 23.09
N MET A 119 -14.78 -8.50 22.50
CA MET A 119 -15.24 -9.09 21.25
C MET A 119 -15.91 -10.43 21.52
N ASP A 120 -17.13 -10.57 21.01
CA ASP A 120 -17.84 -11.85 20.94
C ASP A 120 -17.46 -12.54 19.62
N PHE A 121 -16.56 -13.52 19.68
CA PHE A 121 -16.07 -14.24 18.52
C PHE A 121 -17.14 -15.12 17.85
N ALA A 122 -18.21 -15.48 18.55
CA ALA A 122 -19.32 -16.27 18.00
C ALA A 122 -20.33 -15.43 17.21
N ALA A 123 -20.24 -14.08 17.29
CA ALA A 123 -21.23 -13.19 16.70
C ALA A 123 -21.12 -13.01 15.18
N TYR A 124 -20.06 -13.50 14.55
CA TYR A 124 -19.76 -13.19 13.15
C TYR A 124 -20.14 -14.31 12.21
N ASP A 125 -20.83 -13.94 11.13
CA ASP A 125 -21.17 -14.84 10.02
C ASP A 125 -20.11 -14.77 8.90
N GLU A 126 -19.51 -13.59 8.71
CA GLU A 126 -18.47 -13.36 7.71
C GLU A 126 -17.34 -12.51 8.27
N VAL A 127 -16.11 -12.89 7.97
CA VAL A 127 -14.88 -12.12 8.25
C VAL A 127 -14.23 -11.74 6.95
N PHE A 128 -13.84 -10.47 6.83
CA PHE A 128 -13.08 -9.92 5.72
C PHE A 128 -11.68 -9.55 6.19
N CYS A 129 -10.66 -10.19 5.67
CA CYS A 129 -9.26 -9.95 6.05
C CYS A 129 -8.31 -10.25 4.90
N LEU A 130 -7.06 -9.88 5.02
CA LEU A 130 -6.03 -10.27 4.04
C LEU A 130 -4.71 -10.69 4.66
N ASP A 131 -4.45 -10.62 5.91
CA ASP A 131 -3.08 -10.72 6.42
C ASP A 131 -2.78 -12.10 7.01
N LYS A 132 -1.50 -12.51 6.88
CA LYS A 132 -0.94 -13.73 7.47
C LYS A 132 -0.27 -13.48 8.83
N ARG A 133 -0.39 -12.28 9.38
CA ARG A 133 0.19 -11.93 10.68
C ARG A 133 -0.47 -12.75 11.79
N SER A 134 0.33 -13.11 12.77
CA SER A 134 -0.09 -14.01 13.85
C SER A 134 -1.38 -13.58 14.53
N LEU A 135 -1.57 -12.29 14.80
CA LEU A 135 -2.78 -11.78 15.45
C LEU A 135 -4.03 -11.93 14.58
N VAL A 136 -3.93 -11.71 13.25
CA VAL A 136 -5.06 -11.93 12.31
C VAL A 136 -5.41 -13.42 12.25
N VAL A 137 -4.39 -14.26 12.06
CA VAL A 137 -4.57 -15.73 12.02
C VAL A 137 -5.18 -16.25 13.31
N ASP A 138 -4.71 -15.74 14.46
CA ASP A 138 -5.24 -16.14 15.76
C ASP A 138 -6.69 -15.69 15.97
N CYS A 139 -7.03 -14.44 15.56
CA CYS A 139 -8.39 -13.92 15.61
C CYS A 139 -9.34 -14.77 14.74
N VAL A 140 -8.96 -15.05 13.48
CA VAL A 140 -9.74 -15.87 12.56
C VAL A 140 -9.90 -17.30 13.11
N THR A 141 -8.82 -17.89 13.64
CA THR A 141 -8.87 -19.24 14.24
C THR A 141 -9.82 -19.30 15.43
N GLN A 142 -9.81 -18.25 16.27
CA GLN A 142 -10.71 -18.16 17.41
C GLN A 142 -12.18 -18.04 16.97
N ILE A 143 -12.47 -17.22 15.94
CA ILE A 143 -13.81 -17.10 15.38
C ILE A 143 -14.29 -18.45 14.81
N LEU A 144 -13.46 -19.12 14.00
CA LEU A 144 -13.79 -20.43 13.45
C LEU A 144 -14.09 -21.47 14.55
N LYS A 145 -13.34 -21.43 15.65
CA LYS A 145 -13.58 -22.29 16.80
C LYS A 145 -14.92 -22.00 17.48
N GLU A 146 -15.20 -20.74 17.77
CA GLU A 146 -16.44 -20.34 18.50
C GLU A 146 -17.70 -20.51 17.62
N THR A 147 -17.56 -20.36 16.29
CA THR A 147 -18.65 -20.57 15.33
C THR A 147 -18.78 -22.03 14.85
N SER A 148 -17.98 -22.97 15.38
CA SER A 148 -17.88 -24.32 14.89
C SER A 148 -17.63 -24.44 13.38
N GLY A 149 -16.81 -23.55 12.84
CA GLY A 149 -16.44 -23.48 11.43
C GLY A 149 -17.52 -22.92 10.50
N LYS A 150 -18.62 -22.38 11.02
CA LYS A 150 -19.72 -21.84 10.20
C LYS A 150 -19.44 -20.45 9.63
N CYS A 151 -18.55 -19.69 10.26
CA CYS A 151 -18.18 -18.36 9.79
C CYS A 151 -17.40 -18.42 8.46
N LYS A 152 -17.82 -17.64 7.47
CA LYS A 152 -17.10 -17.52 6.20
C LYS A 152 -15.90 -16.58 6.36
N ILE A 153 -14.75 -17.02 5.86
CA ILE A 153 -13.53 -16.22 5.86
C ILE A 153 -13.25 -15.75 4.44
N ASN A 154 -13.36 -14.46 4.23
CA ASN A 154 -13.25 -13.81 2.92
C ASN A 154 -11.95 -13.00 2.82
N LEU A 155 -11.24 -13.12 1.70
CA LEU A 155 -10.12 -12.22 1.40
C LEU A 155 -10.63 -10.92 0.77
N LEU A 156 -10.05 -9.80 1.19
CA LEU A 156 -10.38 -8.47 0.70
C LEU A 156 -9.18 -7.87 -0.06
N ASP A 157 -9.44 -7.20 -1.19
CA ASP A 157 -8.42 -6.55 -2.01
C ASP A 157 -7.52 -5.60 -1.18
N GLU A 158 -6.22 -5.73 -1.34
CA GLU A 158 -5.19 -4.86 -0.73
C GLU A 158 -4.19 -4.34 -1.78
N GLY A 159 -4.50 -4.48 -3.04
CA GLY A 159 -3.62 -4.14 -4.15
C GLY A 159 -2.99 -5.37 -4.81
N THR A 160 -1.87 -5.21 -5.53
CA THR A 160 -1.34 -6.25 -6.41
C THR A 160 -1.10 -7.59 -5.74
N SER A 161 -0.69 -7.62 -4.48
CA SER A 161 -0.42 -8.86 -3.75
C SER A 161 -1.65 -9.77 -3.60
N THR A 162 -2.86 -9.20 -3.62
CA THR A 162 -4.10 -9.97 -3.55
C THR A 162 -4.39 -10.73 -4.84
N TYR A 163 -3.77 -10.32 -5.95
CA TYR A 163 -3.91 -10.95 -7.26
C TYR A 163 -2.90 -12.07 -7.50
N TRP A 164 -1.94 -12.26 -6.58
CA TRP A 164 -0.93 -13.29 -6.69
C TRP A 164 -1.44 -14.63 -6.16
N ARG A 165 -1.06 -15.72 -6.84
CA ARG A 165 -1.42 -17.07 -6.40
C ARG A 165 -0.95 -17.40 -4.98
N SER A 166 0.14 -16.81 -4.55
CA SER A 166 0.69 -17.00 -3.20
C SER A 166 -0.26 -16.56 -2.08
N ILE A 167 -1.26 -15.71 -2.37
CA ILE A 167 -2.27 -15.28 -1.38
C ILE A 167 -3.15 -16.44 -0.91
N LEU A 168 -3.35 -17.46 -1.74
CA LEU A 168 -4.16 -18.63 -1.42
C LEU A 168 -3.51 -19.55 -0.35
N LYS A 169 -2.22 -19.36 -0.09
CA LYS A 169 -1.47 -20.10 0.93
C LYS A 169 -1.70 -19.48 2.30
N THR A 170 -2.88 -19.68 2.89
CA THR A 170 -3.24 -19.20 4.23
C THR A 170 -3.21 -20.34 5.24
N ASN A 171 -3.20 -19.98 6.53
CA ASN A 171 -3.31 -20.93 7.65
C ASN A 171 -4.78 -21.15 8.08
N PHE A 172 -5.74 -20.65 7.31
CA PHE A 172 -7.17 -20.80 7.53
C PHE A 172 -7.90 -21.03 6.20
N PRO A 173 -9.08 -21.65 6.19
CA PRO A 173 -9.85 -21.85 4.97
C PRO A 173 -10.34 -20.51 4.43
N ILE A 174 -10.21 -20.30 3.11
CA ILE A 174 -10.77 -19.15 2.41
C ILE A 174 -12.13 -19.57 1.85
N SER A 175 -13.18 -18.81 2.17
CA SER A 175 -14.50 -19.00 1.59
C SER A 175 -14.63 -18.28 0.25
N ASP A 176 -14.45 -16.98 0.24
CA ASP A 176 -14.63 -16.15 -0.94
C ASP A 176 -13.53 -15.09 -1.02
N ILE A 177 -13.35 -14.49 -2.20
CA ILE A 177 -12.34 -13.45 -2.46
C ILE A 177 -13.04 -12.24 -3.09
N TYR A 178 -12.78 -11.05 -2.59
CA TYR A 178 -13.36 -9.80 -3.08
C TYR A 178 -12.29 -8.94 -3.72
N LEU A 179 -12.40 -8.72 -5.04
CA LEU A 179 -11.43 -7.97 -5.86
C LEU A 179 -12.13 -6.91 -6.70
N TYR A 180 -11.45 -5.81 -6.99
CA TYR A 180 -11.95 -4.82 -7.96
C TYR A 180 -11.85 -5.28 -9.41
N ALA A 181 -10.84 -6.05 -9.75
CA ALA A 181 -10.58 -6.58 -11.09
C ALA A 181 -10.29 -8.09 -11.06
N PRO A 182 -11.29 -8.95 -10.79
CA PRO A 182 -11.13 -10.40 -10.64
C PRO A 182 -10.33 -11.05 -11.76
N GLU A 183 -10.53 -10.60 -12.98
CA GLU A 183 -9.89 -11.10 -14.19
C GLU A 183 -8.36 -10.93 -14.24
N LEU A 184 -7.80 -10.08 -13.38
CA LEU A 184 -6.35 -9.88 -13.25
C LEU A 184 -5.70 -10.82 -12.25
N ALA A 185 -6.47 -11.61 -11.49
CA ALA A 185 -5.93 -12.53 -10.52
C ALA A 185 -5.27 -13.73 -11.20
N ASN A 186 -4.02 -14.02 -10.86
CA ASN A 186 -3.23 -15.11 -11.45
C ASN A 186 -3.84 -16.51 -11.24
N TYR A 187 -4.78 -16.62 -10.34
CA TYR A 187 -5.50 -17.84 -9.97
C TYR A 187 -6.96 -17.84 -10.43
N TYR A 188 -7.42 -16.81 -11.14
CA TYR A 188 -8.82 -16.67 -11.56
C TYR A 188 -9.31 -17.88 -12.38
N ALA A 189 -8.50 -18.33 -13.34
CA ALA A 189 -8.82 -19.47 -14.20
C ALA A 189 -8.69 -20.87 -13.51
N GLU A 190 -8.26 -20.93 -12.26
CA GLU A 190 -7.91 -22.19 -11.57
C GLU A 190 -9.04 -22.71 -10.66
N GLY A 191 -10.30 -22.58 -11.07
CA GLY A 191 -11.48 -23.04 -10.29
C GLY A 191 -11.94 -22.07 -9.21
N TRP A 192 -11.40 -20.84 -9.18
CA TRP A 192 -11.79 -19.81 -8.22
C TRP A 192 -12.87 -18.85 -8.74
N GLN A 193 -13.23 -18.90 -10.02
CA GLN A 193 -14.16 -17.94 -10.67
C GLN A 193 -15.49 -17.79 -9.91
N GLU A 194 -16.07 -18.90 -9.42
CA GLU A 194 -17.34 -18.87 -8.69
C GLU A 194 -17.23 -18.34 -7.26
N ARG A 195 -16.00 -18.20 -6.76
CA ARG A 195 -15.68 -17.75 -5.40
C ARG A 195 -15.00 -16.39 -5.37
N ILE A 196 -14.82 -15.76 -6.52
CA ILE A 196 -14.27 -14.42 -6.62
C ILE A 196 -15.38 -13.44 -6.96
N TYR A 197 -15.61 -12.50 -6.06
CA TYR A 197 -16.63 -11.47 -6.21
C TYR A 197 -16.01 -10.13 -6.53
N LYS A 198 -16.64 -9.41 -7.47
CA LYS A 198 -16.23 -8.05 -7.79
C LYS A 198 -16.68 -7.08 -6.71
N ILE A 199 -15.76 -6.27 -6.22
CA ILE A 199 -16.06 -5.13 -5.37
C ILE A 199 -16.71 -4.05 -6.24
N PRO A 200 -17.82 -3.42 -5.83
CA PRO A 200 -18.40 -2.30 -6.54
C PRO A 200 -17.38 -1.16 -6.68
N LYS A 201 -17.30 -0.61 -7.90
CA LYS A 201 -16.46 0.58 -8.12
C LYS A 201 -17.05 1.77 -7.37
N ILE A 202 -16.17 2.64 -6.89
CA ILE A 202 -16.57 3.92 -6.28
C ILE A 202 -17.05 4.85 -7.39
N ASP A 203 -18.27 5.35 -7.25
CA ASP A 203 -18.80 6.38 -8.13
C ASP A 203 -18.25 7.74 -7.70
N TYR A 204 -17.52 8.39 -8.60
CA TYR A 204 -16.97 9.71 -8.37
C TYR A 204 -18.05 10.78 -8.09
N SER A 205 -19.28 10.57 -8.53
CA SER A 205 -20.42 11.47 -8.27
C SER A 205 -21.08 11.22 -6.91
N ASP A 206 -20.72 10.15 -6.18
CA ASP A 206 -21.30 9.86 -4.87
C ASP A 206 -20.72 10.78 -3.78
N GLU A 207 -21.32 11.97 -3.66
CA GLU A 207 -20.95 12.96 -2.66
C GLU A 207 -21.10 12.44 -1.22
N LYS A 208 -22.07 11.53 -0.98
CA LYS A 208 -22.28 10.97 0.37
C LYS A 208 -21.12 10.06 0.75
N PHE A 209 -20.70 9.19 -0.16
CA PHE A 209 -19.53 8.35 0.07
C PHE A 209 -18.27 9.20 0.26
N ARG A 210 -18.06 10.20 -0.62
CA ARG A 210 -16.94 11.14 -0.51
C ARG A 210 -16.92 11.88 0.82
N ALA A 211 -18.07 12.37 1.30
CA ALA A 211 -18.15 13.03 2.59
C ALA A 211 -17.74 12.12 3.75
N VAL A 212 -18.12 10.82 3.68
CA VAL A 212 -17.71 9.82 4.68
C VAL A 212 -16.20 9.61 4.66
N ILE A 213 -15.60 9.35 3.50
CA ILE A 213 -14.16 9.09 3.44
C ILE A 213 -13.34 10.33 3.77
N ASN A 214 -13.77 11.51 3.38
CA ASN A 214 -13.12 12.77 3.75
C ASN A 214 -13.12 12.98 5.27
N LYS A 215 -14.25 12.71 5.91
CA LYS A 215 -14.35 12.77 7.37
C LYS A 215 -13.44 11.74 8.04
N VAL A 216 -13.44 10.49 7.57
CA VAL A 216 -12.65 9.40 8.16
C VAL A 216 -11.16 9.66 8.03
N PHE A 217 -10.69 10.04 6.84
CA PHE A 217 -9.26 10.26 6.57
C PHE A 217 -8.78 11.69 6.86
N ASP A 218 -9.65 12.56 7.40
CA ASP A 218 -9.37 13.98 7.70
C ASP A 218 -8.81 14.70 6.47
N PHE A 219 -9.46 14.46 5.32
CA PHE A 219 -9.05 15.11 4.09
C PHE A 219 -9.29 16.61 4.21
N LYS A 220 -8.23 17.38 4.03
CA LYS A 220 -8.27 18.84 3.98
C LYS A 220 -7.59 19.28 2.70
N ASP A 221 -8.24 20.18 2.00
CA ASP A 221 -7.55 20.92 0.96
C ASP A 221 -6.50 21.82 1.61
N ASP A 222 -5.28 21.74 1.11
CA ASP A 222 -4.16 22.55 1.56
C ASP A 222 -4.01 23.86 0.75
N GLY A 223 -4.94 24.14 -0.17
CA GLY A 223 -4.94 25.33 -1.02
C GLY A 223 -3.86 25.34 -2.10
N ASN A 224 -3.11 24.27 -2.29
CA ASN A 224 -2.00 24.22 -3.24
C ASN A 224 -2.43 23.93 -4.68
N TYR A 225 -3.68 23.55 -4.90
CA TYR A 225 -4.20 23.19 -6.22
C TYR A 225 -5.47 23.98 -6.56
N PRO A 226 -5.63 24.37 -7.83
CA PRO A 226 -6.86 25.04 -8.28
C PRO A 226 -8.07 24.11 -8.19
N TYR A 227 -9.24 24.71 -8.09
CA TYR A 227 -10.52 24.02 -8.25
C TYR A 227 -11.01 24.13 -9.69
N ASP A 228 -11.72 23.10 -10.14
CA ASP A 228 -12.52 23.19 -11.36
C ASP A 228 -13.84 23.96 -11.10
N ASP A 229 -14.59 24.17 -12.17
CA ASP A 229 -15.91 24.84 -12.16
C ASP A 229 -16.98 24.06 -11.36
N LYS A 230 -16.68 22.82 -10.97
CA LYS A 230 -17.55 21.96 -10.15
C LYS A 230 -17.09 21.88 -8.68
N GLY A 231 -16.08 22.66 -8.32
CA GLY A 231 -15.54 22.67 -6.95
C GLY A 231 -14.71 21.45 -6.57
N SER A 232 -14.20 20.67 -7.55
CA SER A 232 -13.24 19.60 -7.33
C SER A 232 -11.81 20.09 -7.50
N LEU A 233 -10.87 19.60 -6.72
CA LEU A 233 -9.45 19.84 -6.96
C LEU A 233 -9.08 19.42 -8.38
N PHE A 234 -8.26 20.20 -9.05
CA PHE A 234 -7.95 20.00 -10.46
C PHE A 234 -6.45 19.98 -10.73
N LEU A 235 -5.94 18.82 -11.10
CA LEU A 235 -4.58 18.65 -11.57
C LEU A 235 -4.57 18.54 -13.09
N LYS A 236 -4.03 19.56 -13.76
CA LYS A 236 -3.90 19.62 -15.21
C LYS A 236 -2.43 19.75 -15.60
N ASP A 237 -2.04 19.04 -16.67
CA ASP A 237 -0.72 19.11 -17.28
C ASP A 237 0.41 18.80 -16.27
N LYS A 238 0.24 17.75 -15.45
CA LYS A 238 1.20 17.34 -14.43
C LYS A 238 1.78 15.96 -14.71
N ILE A 239 3.04 15.80 -14.35
CA ILE A 239 3.70 14.50 -14.30
C ILE A 239 3.75 14.08 -12.84
N ILE A 240 3.22 12.90 -12.49
CA ILE A 240 3.22 12.41 -11.11
C ILE A 240 4.12 11.18 -11.01
N PHE A 241 5.17 11.28 -10.23
CA PHE A 241 6.06 10.17 -9.92
C PHE A 241 5.70 9.57 -8.56
N PHE A 242 5.31 8.29 -8.55
CA PHE A 242 4.96 7.57 -7.34
C PHE A 242 6.18 6.82 -6.81
N ASP A 243 6.60 7.20 -5.63
CA ASP A 243 7.74 6.64 -4.93
C ASP A 243 7.51 5.19 -4.48
N GLN A 244 8.62 4.48 -4.24
CA GLN A 244 8.69 3.17 -3.61
C GLN A 244 9.64 3.21 -2.42
N ASN A 245 9.26 2.52 -1.35
CA ASN A 245 10.00 2.52 -0.10
C ASN A 245 11.20 1.56 -0.14
N TRP A 246 12.31 2.01 -0.70
CA TRP A 246 13.62 1.36 -0.59
C TRP A 246 14.62 2.33 0.01
N ASP A 247 15.44 1.81 0.91
CA ASP A 247 16.44 2.61 1.60
C ASP A 247 17.77 2.62 0.84
N PRO A 248 18.48 3.76 0.81
CA PRO A 248 19.86 3.78 0.39
C PRO A 248 20.73 2.90 1.30
N MET A 249 21.92 2.53 0.82
CA MET A 249 22.88 1.78 1.64
C MET A 249 23.23 2.58 2.90
N PRO A 250 22.98 2.06 4.10
CA PRO A 250 23.38 2.73 5.33
C PRO A 250 24.90 2.96 5.36
N GLU A 251 25.33 4.15 5.80
CA GLU A 251 26.74 4.58 5.74
C GLU A 251 27.68 3.60 6.43
N TYR A 252 27.28 3.04 7.56
CA TYR A 252 28.10 2.07 8.31
C TYR A 252 28.43 0.80 7.50
N PHE A 253 27.59 0.38 6.55
CA PHE A 253 27.88 -0.77 5.69
C PHE A 253 29.00 -0.48 4.67
N LYS A 254 29.24 0.79 4.31
CA LYS A 254 30.29 1.15 3.37
C LYS A 254 31.69 0.98 3.95
N HIS A 255 31.81 0.97 5.29
CA HIS A 255 33.09 0.90 6.03
C HIS A 255 33.36 -0.47 6.66
N LEU A 256 32.55 -1.49 6.38
CA LEU A 256 32.74 -2.82 6.93
C LEU A 256 33.93 -3.55 6.28
N ASN A 257 34.78 -4.17 7.10
CA ASN A 257 35.77 -5.10 6.61
C ASN A 257 35.16 -6.47 6.21
N LYS A 258 35.95 -7.31 5.50
CA LYS A 258 35.45 -8.61 5.00
C LYS A 258 34.92 -9.53 6.09
N PHE A 259 35.52 -9.54 7.29
CA PHE A 259 35.07 -10.38 8.41
C PHE A 259 33.71 -9.94 8.92
N MET A 260 33.51 -8.64 9.05
CA MET A 260 32.23 -8.08 9.49
C MET A 260 31.13 -8.27 8.45
N MET A 261 31.46 -8.19 7.16
CA MET A 261 30.50 -8.52 6.08
C MET A 261 30.07 -9.98 6.15
N LEU A 262 30.95 -10.90 6.60
CA LEU A 262 30.59 -12.30 6.79
C LEU A 262 29.61 -12.49 7.95
N LEU A 263 29.84 -11.83 9.08
CA LEU A 263 28.95 -11.87 10.26
C LEU A 263 27.58 -11.23 10.00
N LEU A 264 27.55 -10.15 9.21
CA LEU A 264 26.34 -9.41 8.85
C LEU A 264 25.82 -9.78 7.45
N HIS A 265 26.15 -10.95 6.95
CA HIS A 265 25.89 -11.35 5.56
C HIS A 265 24.45 -11.14 5.12
N ASN A 266 23.47 -11.60 5.90
CA ASN A 266 22.06 -11.48 5.53
C ASN A 266 21.53 -10.03 5.55
N PRO A 267 21.76 -9.23 6.61
CA PRO A 267 21.42 -7.80 6.61
C PRO A 267 22.12 -7.03 5.49
N TYR A 268 23.42 -7.24 5.30
CA TYR A 268 24.19 -6.59 4.24
C TYR A 268 23.63 -6.90 2.86
N LYS A 269 23.36 -8.18 2.55
CA LYS A 269 22.80 -8.61 1.26
C LYS A 269 21.43 -7.99 0.99
N LYS A 270 20.58 -7.89 2.03
CA LYS A 270 19.27 -7.24 1.94
C LYS A 270 19.45 -5.75 1.62
N HIS A 271 20.23 -5.01 2.41
CA HIS A 271 20.45 -3.59 2.20
C HIS A 271 21.14 -3.29 0.87
N LYS A 272 22.09 -4.12 0.42
CA LYS A 272 22.71 -4.01 -0.90
C LYS A 272 21.68 -4.09 -2.04
N LYS A 273 20.73 -5.01 -1.93
CA LYS A 273 19.64 -5.16 -2.90
C LYS A 273 18.70 -3.95 -2.89
N GLU A 274 18.26 -3.51 -1.71
CA GLU A 274 17.37 -2.37 -1.54
C GLU A 274 18.03 -1.07 -2.03
N SER A 275 19.31 -0.87 -1.72
CA SER A 275 20.09 0.27 -2.21
C SER A 275 20.22 0.29 -3.72
N ALA A 276 20.45 -0.85 -4.37
CA ALA A 276 20.51 -0.92 -5.83
C ALA A 276 19.15 -0.54 -6.46
N PHE A 277 18.04 -0.95 -5.86
CA PHE A 277 16.71 -0.53 -6.31
C PHE A 277 16.46 0.95 -6.07
N TYR A 278 16.89 1.48 -4.92
CA TYR A 278 16.82 2.92 -4.63
C TYR A 278 17.57 3.74 -5.66
N GLU A 279 18.81 3.38 -5.96
CA GLU A 279 19.65 4.11 -6.93
C GLU A 279 19.04 4.11 -8.33
N ARG A 280 18.56 2.94 -8.81
CA ARG A 280 17.89 2.83 -10.11
C ARG A 280 16.57 3.60 -10.14
N LYS A 281 15.77 3.54 -9.07
CA LYS A 281 14.56 4.34 -8.93
C LYS A 281 14.88 5.83 -9.06
N MET A 282 15.92 6.31 -8.36
CA MET A 282 16.33 7.71 -8.42
C MET A 282 16.90 8.11 -9.81
N GLN A 283 17.54 7.19 -10.51
CA GLN A 283 17.95 7.41 -11.90
C GLN A 283 16.73 7.60 -12.81
N MET A 284 15.73 6.71 -12.71
CA MET A 284 14.49 6.84 -13.50
C MET A 284 13.72 8.12 -13.16
N PHE A 285 13.70 8.50 -11.89
CA PHE A 285 13.11 9.77 -11.47
C PHE A 285 13.84 10.97 -12.11
N ARG A 286 15.19 11.00 -12.12
CA ARG A 286 15.94 12.07 -12.75
C ARG A 286 15.64 12.16 -14.26
N ILE A 287 15.60 11.02 -14.96
CA ILE A 287 15.21 11.00 -16.39
C ILE A 287 13.80 11.59 -16.56
N THR A 288 12.86 11.26 -15.66
CA THR A 288 11.50 11.82 -15.67
C THR A 288 11.52 13.34 -15.48
N ALA A 289 12.25 13.83 -14.50
CA ALA A 289 12.31 15.25 -14.17
C ALA A 289 13.04 16.09 -15.27
N ASP A 290 14.20 15.59 -15.72
CA ASP A 290 15.04 16.30 -16.69
C ASP A 290 14.38 16.37 -18.08
N ASN A 291 13.54 15.40 -18.42
CA ASN A 291 12.83 15.35 -19.71
C ASN A 291 11.35 15.72 -19.61
N SER A 292 10.96 16.47 -18.57
CA SER A 292 9.55 16.87 -18.34
C SER A 292 8.99 17.84 -19.38
N GLY A 293 9.82 18.38 -20.28
CA GLY A 293 9.40 19.32 -21.31
C GLY A 293 8.82 20.63 -20.76
N GLY A 294 9.26 21.06 -19.58
CA GLY A 294 8.78 22.25 -18.88
C GLY A 294 7.46 22.05 -18.11
N ASN A 295 6.98 20.80 -18.01
CA ASN A 295 5.83 20.48 -17.19
C ASN A 295 6.26 20.23 -15.73
N ASP A 296 5.38 20.52 -14.79
CA ASP A 296 5.63 20.31 -13.36
C ASP A 296 5.66 18.83 -13.04
N VAL A 297 6.68 18.41 -12.30
CA VAL A 297 6.81 17.05 -11.76
C VAL A 297 6.44 17.07 -10.29
N ILE A 298 5.45 16.25 -9.93
CA ILE A 298 4.97 16.06 -8.57
C ILE A 298 5.44 14.69 -8.10
N VAL A 299 6.03 14.61 -6.91
CA VAL A 299 6.41 13.33 -6.29
C VAL A 299 5.43 12.96 -5.20
N LYS A 300 4.78 11.80 -5.33
CA LYS A 300 3.97 11.18 -4.28
C LYS A 300 4.83 10.18 -3.52
N LEU A 301 5.22 10.52 -2.31
CA LEU A 301 5.97 9.60 -1.45
C LEU A 301 5.14 8.36 -1.11
N HIS A 302 5.82 7.21 -1.01
CA HIS A 302 5.21 6.03 -0.44
C HIS A 302 4.90 6.29 1.06
N PRO A 303 3.77 5.83 1.60
CA PRO A 303 3.37 6.12 2.99
C PRO A 303 4.37 5.71 4.07
N ARG A 304 5.27 4.79 3.74
CA ARG A 304 6.35 4.31 4.63
C ARG A 304 7.72 4.91 4.33
N SER A 305 7.83 5.74 3.29
CA SER A 305 9.11 6.38 2.97
C SER A 305 9.48 7.42 4.02
N PRO A 306 10.74 7.45 4.47
CA PRO A 306 11.23 8.50 5.36
C PRO A 306 11.08 9.89 4.74
N LEU A 307 10.75 10.90 5.56
CA LEU A 307 10.66 12.29 5.09
C LEU A 307 12.02 12.83 4.58
N SER A 308 13.14 12.21 5.01
CA SER A 308 14.48 12.55 4.47
C SER A 308 14.57 12.35 2.95
N PHE A 309 13.74 11.50 2.34
CA PHE A 309 13.72 11.32 0.87
C PHE A 309 13.23 12.57 0.13
N VAL A 310 12.47 13.44 0.78
CA VAL A 310 12.06 14.73 0.20
C VAL A 310 13.27 15.49 -0.33
N ALA A 311 14.35 15.59 0.47
CA ALA A 311 15.57 16.28 0.06
C ALA A 311 16.24 15.66 -1.18
N ASP A 312 16.16 14.33 -1.35
CA ASP A 312 16.73 13.66 -2.51
C ASP A 312 15.94 13.95 -3.80
N TYR A 313 14.62 13.99 -3.69
CA TYR A 313 13.76 14.37 -4.82
C TYR A 313 13.89 15.87 -5.16
N GLN A 314 14.01 16.75 -4.16
CA GLN A 314 14.12 18.19 -4.35
C GLN A 314 15.46 18.64 -4.97
N LYS A 315 16.46 17.77 -5.09
CA LYS A 315 17.66 18.02 -5.91
C LYS A 315 17.33 18.22 -7.39
N SER A 316 16.22 17.66 -7.85
CA SER A 316 15.62 17.93 -9.16
C SER A 316 14.47 18.91 -9.01
N LYS A 317 14.13 19.66 -10.07
CA LYS A 317 13.00 20.59 -10.06
C LYS A 317 11.66 19.83 -9.97
N CYS A 318 11.21 19.55 -8.76
CA CYS A 318 9.92 18.89 -8.51
C CYS A 318 9.24 19.46 -7.27
N THR A 319 7.95 19.22 -7.16
CA THR A 319 7.14 19.51 -5.98
C THR A 319 6.69 18.20 -5.31
N MET A 320 6.38 18.28 -4.03
CA MET A 320 5.82 17.12 -3.33
C MET A 320 4.30 17.11 -3.44
N ALA A 321 3.71 15.93 -3.58
CA ALA A 321 2.25 15.81 -3.56
C ALA A 321 1.68 16.27 -2.21
N PRO A 322 0.50 16.88 -2.19
CA PRO A 322 -0.16 17.29 -0.96
C PRO A 322 -0.57 16.08 -0.12
N ASN A 323 -0.86 16.34 1.15
CA ASN A 323 -1.45 15.33 2.04
C ASN A 323 -0.72 13.98 2.04
N LEU A 324 0.62 14.00 2.23
CA LEU A 324 1.49 12.82 2.18
C LEU A 324 1.03 11.67 3.11
N LYS A 325 0.21 11.98 4.12
CA LYS A 325 -0.23 11.05 5.16
C LYS A 325 -1.51 10.29 4.83
N ILE A 326 -2.33 10.79 3.88
CA ILE A 326 -3.59 10.14 3.50
C ILE A 326 -3.39 9.16 2.33
N PRO A 327 -4.27 8.14 2.19
CA PRO A 327 -4.28 7.29 1.00
C PRO A 327 -4.43 8.09 -0.28
N TRP A 328 -3.70 7.72 -1.32
CA TRP A 328 -3.82 8.37 -2.63
C TRP A 328 -5.22 8.25 -3.22
N GLU A 329 -5.91 7.17 -2.90
CA GLU A 329 -7.27 6.88 -3.33
C GLU A 329 -8.26 7.93 -2.80
N VAL A 330 -8.07 8.43 -1.59
CA VAL A 330 -8.87 9.52 -1.02
C VAL A 330 -8.60 10.83 -1.77
N PHE A 331 -7.33 11.10 -2.09
CA PHE A 331 -6.98 12.26 -2.91
C PHE A 331 -7.59 12.14 -4.32
N MET A 332 -7.51 10.95 -4.93
CA MET A 332 -8.10 10.68 -6.24
C MET A 332 -9.61 10.90 -6.27
N ASP A 333 -10.32 10.56 -5.19
CA ASP A 333 -11.78 10.78 -5.11
C ASP A 333 -12.16 12.26 -5.04
N ASN A 334 -11.27 13.09 -4.53
CA ASN A 334 -11.45 14.54 -4.40
C ASN A 334 -10.85 15.35 -5.56
N CYS A 335 -10.10 14.71 -6.46
CA CYS A 335 -9.35 15.39 -7.50
C CYS A 335 -9.73 14.93 -8.90
N ARG A 336 -9.86 15.88 -9.82
CA ARG A 336 -9.91 15.61 -11.25
C ARG A 336 -8.53 15.75 -11.86
N PHE A 337 -8.23 14.86 -12.77
CA PHE A 337 -6.96 14.84 -13.50
C PHE A 337 -7.23 15.08 -14.97
N ASN A 338 -6.48 15.94 -15.60
CA ASN A 338 -6.58 16.22 -17.02
C ASN A 338 -5.17 16.33 -17.62
N ASN A 339 -4.94 15.63 -18.71
CA ASN A 339 -3.68 15.65 -19.45
C ASN A 339 -2.46 15.40 -18.55
N ASN A 340 -2.52 14.37 -17.69
CA ASN A 340 -1.44 14.00 -16.78
C ASN A 340 -0.68 12.77 -17.31
N ILE A 341 0.55 12.57 -16.83
CA ILE A 341 1.36 11.36 -17.03
C ILE A 341 1.77 10.83 -15.65
N TRP A 342 1.51 9.55 -15.40
CA TRP A 342 1.87 8.91 -14.14
C TRP A 342 2.99 7.91 -14.32
N VAL A 343 4.01 7.99 -13.47
CA VAL A 343 5.21 7.15 -13.54
C VAL A 343 5.44 6.49 -12.18
N THR A 344 5.75 5.21 -12.17
CA THR A 344 6.13 4.48 -10.96
C THR A 344 7.07 3.33 -11.27
N VAL A 345 7.74 2.82 -10.26
CA VAL A 345 8.40 1.52 -10.40
C VAL A 345 7.35 0.40 -10.41
N SER A 346 6.57 0.24 -9.32
CA SER A 346 5.57 -0.82 -9.19
C SER A 346 4.45 -0.47 -8.19
N SER A 347 4.16 0.82 -8.00
CA SER A 347 3.10 1.22 -7.06
C SER A 347 1.72 0.83 -7.57
N THR A 348 0.96 0.13 -6.72
CA THR A 348 -0.43 -0.22 -6.99
C THR A 348 -1.36 0.99 -7.05
N ALA A 349 -0.96 2.12 -6.47
CA ALA A 349 -1.73 3.36 -6.50
C ALA A 349 -2.06 3.85 -7.93
N LEU A 350 -1.25 3.47 -8.96
CA LEU A 350 -1.61 3.76 -10.34
C LEU A 350 -2.76 2.88 -10.81
N CYS A 351 -2.71 1.60 -10.48
CA CYS A 351 -3.74 0.64 -10.89
C CYS A 351 -5.09 0.98 -10.26
N THR A 352 -5.09 1.44 -9.00
CA THR A 352 -6.31 1.74 -8.25
C THR A 352 -7.19 2.78 -8.95
N TYR A 353 -6.58 3.73 -9.66
CA TYR A 353 -7.32 4.72 -10.46
C TYR A 353 -8.29 4.08 -11.48
N LYS A 354 -7.86 3.04 -12.18
CA LYS A 354 -8.67 2.33 -13.17
C LYS A 354 -9.50 1.19 -12.58
N MET A 355 -9.03 0.60 -11.49
CA MET A 355 -9.68 -0.56 -10.88
C MET A 355 -10.81 -0.15 -9.94
N ILE A 356 -10.59 0.86 -9.10
CA ILE A 356 -11.48 1.23 -8.00
C ILE A 356 -12.57 2.19 -8.43
N PHE A 357 -12.24 3.14 -9.32
CA PHE A 357 -13.19 4.17 -9.73
C PHE A 357 -13.97 3.78 -10.98
N ALA A 358 -15.18 4.34 -11.12
CA ALA A 358 -16.02 4.16 -12.30
C ALA A 358 -15.34 4.70 -13.58
N ASP A 359 -15.69 4.14 -14.73
CA ASP A 359 -14.98 4.32 -16.01
C ASP A 359 -15.14 5.72 -16.66
N SER A 360 -15.82 6.65 -15.98
CA SER A 360 -16.06 8.03 -16.47
C SER A 360 -14.84 8.96 -16.35
N ARG A 361 -13.69 8.46 -15.91
CA ARG A 361 -12.47 9.26 -15.69
C ARG A 361 -11.59 9.30 -16.94
N GLU A 362 -10.84 10.40 -17.07
CA GLU A 362 -9.87 10.56 -18.16
C GLU A 362 -8.85 9.39 -18.19
N ASP A 363 -8.51 9.00 -19.41
CA ASP A 363 -7.51 7.95 -19.62
C ASP A 363 -6.09 8.51 -19.47
N ILE A 364 -5.50 8.27 -18.30
CA ILE A 364 -4.18 8.76 -17.92
C ILE A 364 -3.11 7.77 -18.36
N PRO A 365 -2.08 8.18 -19.12
CA PRO A 365 -0.91 7.36 -19.38
C PRO A 365 -0.17 6.98 -18.09
N MET A 366 0.09 5.68 -17.92
CA MET A 366 0.74 5.08 -16.75
C MET A 366 1.98 4.31 -17.19
N ILE A 367 3.14 4.62 -16.62
CA ILE A 367 4.41 3.95 -16.94
C ILE A 367 4.89 3.17 -15.73
N PHE A 368 5.12 1.87 -15.90
CA PHE A 368 5.63 0.96 -14.87
C PHE A 368 7.07 0.58 -15.19
N LEU A 369 8.01 0.94 -14.31
CA LEU A 369 9.46 0.83 -14.53
C LEU A 369 10.07 -0.40 -13.83
N TYR A 370 9.25 -1.32 -13.31
CA TYR A 370 9.71 -2.44 -12.49
C TYR A 370 10.71 -3.34 -13.22
N LYS A 371 10.58 -3.54 -14.54
CA LYS A 371 11.51 -4.35 -15.31
C LYS A 371 12.92 -3.75 -15.32
N ILE A 372 13.02 -2.43 -15.48
CA ILE A 372 14.29 -1.70 -15.46
C ILE A 372 14.90 -1.69 -14.06
N VAL A 373 14.08 -1.38 -13.04
CA VAL A 373 14.59 -1.21 -11.67
C VAL A 373 14.94 -2.54 -11.01
N TYR A 374 14.12 -3.57 -11.21
CA TYR A 374 14.40 -4.89 -10.64
C TYR A 374 15.47 -5.70 -11.38
N ASP A 375 15.73 -5.40 -12.62
CA ASP A 375 16.84 -5.92 -13.44
C ASP A 375 17.13 -7.42 -13.22
N GLY A 376 16.34 -8.27 -13.85
CA GLY A 376 16.50 -9.73 -13.81
C GLY A 376 16.22 -10.40 -12.46
N ASN A 377 15.80 -9.66 -11.44
CA ASN A 377 15.42 -10.24 -10.17
C ASN A 377 14.11 -11.02 -10.30
N LYS A 378 14.19 -12.35 -10.18
CA LYS A 378 13.02 -13.25 -10.30
C LYS A 378 11.92 -13.02 -9.27
N SER A 379 12.15 -12.20 -8.23
CA SER A 379 11.14 -11.93 -7.18
C SER A 379 9.93 -11.11 -7.66
N TYR A 380 9.93 -10.60 -8.89
CA TYR A 380 8.82 -9.85 -9.47
C TYR A 380 7.94 -10.62 -10.46
N GLN A 381 8.08 -11.95 -10.55
CA GLN A 381 7.32 -12.73 -11.52
C GLN A 381 5.81 -12.63 -11.35
N GLU A 382 5.31 -12.61 -10.11
CA GLU A 382 3.88 -12.42 -9.82
C GLU A 382 3.43 -10.98 -10.15
N ASP A 383 4.29 -9.97 -9.89
CA ASP A 383 4.07 -8.59 -10.32
C ASP A 383 4.02 -8.47 -11.84
N ASP A 384 4.96 -9.10 -12.56
CA ASP A 384 5.04 -9.07 -14.03
C ASP A 384 3.76 -9.63 -14.67
N GLN A 385 3.25 -10.74 -14.15
CA GLN A 385 2.02 -11.33 -14.64
C GLN A 385 0.83 -10.39 -14.44
N PHE A 386 0.72 -9.78 -13.26
CA PHE A 386 -0.34 -8.81 -12.97
C PHE A 386 -0.25 -7.57 -13.86
N PHE A 387 0.93 -6.93 -13.96
CA PHE A 387 1.08 -5.70 -14.75
C PHE A 387 0.93 -5.94 -16.24
N LYS A 388 1.34 -7.09 -16.77
CA LYS A 388 1.06 -7.48 -18.15
C LYS A 388 -0.43 -7.67 -18.41
N GLY A 389 -1.16 -8.33 -17.51
CA GLY A 389 -2.62 -8.43 -17.60
C GLY A 389 -3.28 -7.07 -17.55
N PHE A 390 -2.79 -6.17 -16.70
CA PHE A 390 -3.26 -4.79 -16.61
C PHE A 390 -2.98 -3.99 -17.89
N GLN A 391 -1.79 -4.17 -18.50
CA GLN A 391 -1.45 -3.57 -19.80
C GLN A 391 -2.34 -4.09 -20.92
N GLN A 392 -2.59 -5.40 -20.97
CA GLN A 392 -3.49 -6.00 -21.96
C GLN A 392 -4.93 -5.44 -21.87
N LYS A 393 -5.37 -5.17 -20.65
CA LYS A 393 -6.70 -4.57 -20.41
C LYS A 393 -6.75 -3.08 -20.79
N TYR A 394 -5.65 -2.34 -20.65
CA TYR A 394 -5.54 -0.91 -20.91
C TYR A 394 -4.37 -0.57 -21.86
N PRO A 395 -4.34 -1.12 -23.09
CA PRO A 395 -3.16 -1.06 -23.96
C PRO A 395 -2.80 0.34 -24.44
N GLN A 396 -3.77 1.28 -24.45
CA GLN A 396 -3.55 2.66 -24.90
C GLN A 396 -2.95 3.57 -23.82
N SER A 397 -3.01 3.14 -22.55
CA SER A 397 -2.63 3.99 -21.42
C SER A 397 -1.63 3.34 -20.46
N VAL A 398 -1.34 2.05 -20.58
CA VAL A 398 -0.38 1.36 -19.71
C VAL A 398 0.87 0.95 -20.50
N PHE A 399 2.02 1.42 -20.04
CA PHE A 399 3.32 1.22 -20.69
C PHE A 399 4.28 0.53 -19.72
N ILE A 400 4.97 -0.52 -20.20
CA ILE A 400 5.93 -1.31 -19.42
C ILE A 400 7.24 -1.41 -20.21
N PRO A 401 8.09 -0.37 -20.18
CA PRO A 401 9.37 -0.40 -20.88
C PRO A 401 10.32 -1.44 -20.27
N GLU A 402 11.10 -2.09 -21.12
CA GLU A 402 12.07 -3.10 -20.72
C GLU A 402 13.46 -2.51 -20.51
N THR A 403 13.77 -1.38 -21.18
CA THR A 403 15.05 -0.69 -21.08
C THR A 403 14.88 0.80 -20.78
N THR A 404 15.96 1.43 -20.34
CA THR A 404 15.98 2.88 -20.09
C THR A 404 15.75 3.68 -21.37
N GLU A 405 16.27 3.19 -22.50
CA GLU A 405 16.13 3.82 -23.82
C GLU A 405 14.67 3.76 -24.29
N GLU A 406 14.02 2.61 -24.11
CA GLU A 406 12.59 2.45 -24.43
C GLU A 406 11.74 3.36 -23.54
N PHE A 407 12.04 3.44 -22.23
CA PHE A 407 11.38 4.38 -21.33
C PHE A 407 11.52 5.82 -21.85
N ALA A 408 12.72 6.24 -22.17
CA ALA A 408 12.97 7.61 -22.65
C ALA A 408 12.19 7.92 -23.95
N GLN A 409 12.08 6.95 -24.86
CA GLN A 409 11.33 7.10 -26.12
C GLN A 409 9.80 7.21 -25.86
N ILE A 410 9.24 6.30 -25.05
CA ILE A 410 7.81 6.32 -24.67
C ILE A 410 7.50 7.63 -23.98
N TYR A 411 8.31 8.00 -22.98
CA TYR A 411 8.10 9.19 -22.18
C TYR A 411 8.15 10.47 -23.03
N LYS A 412 9.12 10.59 -23.94
CA LYS A 412 9.23 11.72 -24.87
C LYS A 412 7.97 11.84 -25.75
N LYS A 413 7.45 10.73 -26.28
CA LYS A 413 6.20 10.75 -27.08
C LYS A 413 5.01 11.25 -26.26
N LEU A 414 4.90 10.80 -25.00
CA LEU A 414 3.82 11.22 -24.11
C LEU A 414 3.94 12.71 -23.75
N ILE A 415 5.13 13.22 -23.47
CA ILE A 415 5.38 14.64 -23.21
C ILE A 415 5.03 15.49 -24.45
N THR A 416 5.42 15.08 -25.63
CA THR A 416 5.03 15.78 -26.88
C THR A 416 3.52 15.87 -27.00
N LYS A 417 2.81 14.73 -26.87
CA LYS A 417 1.34 14.69 -26.90
C LYS A 417 0.68 15.57 -25.84
N MET A 418 1.25 15.59 -24.63
CA MET A 418 0.79 16.41 -23.51
C MET A 418 0.91 17.92 -23.85
N ASN A 419 2.06 18.31 -24.38
CA ASN A 419 2.32 19.70 -24.75
C ASN A 419 1.48 20.17 -25.95
N ASP A 420 1.19 19.30 -26.92
CA ASP A 420 0.33 19.63 -28.06
C ASP A 420 -1.11 19.86 -27.59
N LYS A 421 -1.68 18.96 -26.77
CA LYS A 421 -3.00 19.17 -26.16
C LYS A 421 -3.07 20.47 -25.34
N ARG A 422 -1.97 20.88 -24.71
CA ARG A 422 -1.90 22.15 -23.95
C ARG A 422 -1.99 23.37 -24.86
N LYS A 423 -1.43 23.30 -26.09
CA LYS A 423 -1.51 24.38 -27.09
C LYS A 423 -2.93 24.52 -27.66
N ASP A 424 -3.59 23.40 -27.93
CA ASP A 424 -4.95 23.35 -28.49
C ASP A 424 -6.03 23.88 -27.52
N ASN A 425 -5.72 23.91 -26.22
CA ASN A 425 -6.60 24.40 -25.15
C ASN A 425 -6.30 25.84 -24.68
N LYS A 426 -5.38 26.53 -25.36
CA LYS A 426 -5.09 27.96 -25.17
C LYS A 426 -5.74 28.80 -26.28
#